data_6eaacc8e266ad1c82e8d2db95ec225e7
#
_entry.id   6eaacc8e266ad1c82e8d2db95ec225e7
#
_cell.length_a   1.000
_cell.length_b   1.000
_cell.length_c   1.000
_cell.angle_alpha   90.00
_cell.angle_beta   90.00
_cell.angle_gamma   90.00
#
_symmetry.space_group_name_H-M   'P 1'
#
loop_
_entity.id
_entity.type
_entity.pdbx_description
1 polymer ?
#
loop_
_entity_poly.entity_id
_entity_poly.type
_entity_poly.pdbx_seq_one_letter_code
_entity_poly.pdbx_strand_id
1 'polypeptide(L)'
;PTESASTAAVSAETKAEAESAAESQDSGKNGEEATGDAGRPEAVSQEDWEAMQKEPAFGTTLNYLFNGGACVSAVYLAEALGYYEDYGINAEYIEGESVVITVGTGKCLWGTDHIATMLVPVTNGVDMTFVAGAHMDCKSIYVFNDSEIKTAEDLKGKTIAIHDGIGNSDQNIIYRMLDGEGIDPTSEV
;
A
#
# COMPACT_ATOMS: atom_id res chain seq x y z
N PRO A 1 -1.72 26.17 23.45
CA PRO A 1 -0.39 25.66 23.29
C PRO A 1 -0.19 24.45 24.20
N THR A 2 -0.71 23.30 23.85
CA THR A 2 -0.45 21.98 24.48
C THR A 2 -1.07 20.89 23.58
N GLU A 3 -0.49 20.65 22.41
CA GLU A 3 -0.95 19.54 21.55
C GLU A 3 0.17 18.93 20.69
N SER A 4 1.34 18.74 21.28
CA SER A 4 2.47 18.17 20.54
C SER A 4 3.12 16.95 21.21
N ALA A 5 2.49 16.34 22.22
CA ALA A 5 3.11 15.24 22.97
C ALA A 5 2.47 13.85 22.71
N SER A 6 1.33 13.76 21.99
CA SER A 6 0.59 12.51 21.85
C SER A 6 1.00 11.65 20.65
N THR A 7 1.53 12.25 19.59
CA THR A 7 1.83 11.51 18.34
C THR A 7 3.17 10.76 18.38
N ALA A 8 4.11 11.22 19.18
CA ALA A 8 5.43 10.58 19.27
C ALA A 8 5.42 9.29 20.15
N ALA A 9 4.50 9.17 21.09
CA ALA A 9 4.44 8.01 21.97
C ALA A 9 3.83 6.78 21.28
N VAL A 10 2.86 6.97 20.38
CA VAL A 10 2.19 5.87 19.67
C VAL A 10 3.14 5.19 18.67
N SER A 11 4.04 5.95 18.03
CA SER A 11 4.99 5.37 17.07
C SER A 11 6.11 4.55 17.72
N ALA A 12 6.46 4.84 18.98
CA ALA A 12 7.50 4.09 19.70
C ALA A 12 6.99 2.73 20.23
N GLU A 13 5.76 2.69 20.71
CA GLU A 13 5.16 1.44 21.20
C GLU A 13 4.87 0.45 20.06
N THR A 14 4.40 0.93 18.91
CA THR A 14 4.12 0.08 17.74
C THR A 14 5.39 -0.55 17.17
N LYS A 15 6.52 0.15 17.22
CA LYS A 15 7.80 -0.38 16.76
C LYS A 15 8.37 -1.44 17.71
N ALA A 16 8.20 -1.24 19.03
CA ALA A 16 8.64 -2.21 20.04
C ALA A 16 7.82 -3.52 20.01
N GLU A 17 6.53 -3.47 19.72
CA GLU A 17 5.69 -4.67 19.58
C GLU A 17 5.97 -5.44 18.28
N ALA A 18 6.32 -4.76 17.19
CA ALA A 18 6.71 -5.41 15.94
C ALA A 18 8.06 -6.13 16.06
N GLU A 19 9.04 -5.53 16.74
CA GLU A 19 10.34 -6.18 17.01
C GLU A 19 10.20 -7.36 17.96
N SER A 20 9.30 -7.32 18.95
CA SER A 20 9.03 -8.42 19.87
C SER A 20 8.32 -9.61 19.20
N ALA A 21 7.52 -9.38 18.16
CA ALA A 21 6.87 -10.45 17.40
C ALA A 21 7.83 -11.16 16.42
N ALA A 22 8.87 -10.47 15.96
CA ALA A 22 9.88 -11.04 15.07
C ALA A 22 10.88 -11.96 15.81
N GLU A 23 11.17 -11.70 17.09
CA GLU A 23 12.10 -12.53 17.87
C GLU A 23 11.52 -13.88 18.36
N SER A 24 10.21 -14.14 18.22
CA SER A 24 9.57 -15.35 18.76
C SER A 24 9.31 -16.47 17.73
N GLN A 25 9.76 -16.35 16.47
CA GLN A 25 9.62 -17.39 15.46
C GLN A 25 10.97 -17.86 14.91
N ASP A 26 11.86 -18.31 15.80
CA ASP A 26 12.91 -19.27 15.42
C ASP A 26 12.27 -20.67 15.27
N SER A 27 11.70 -20.93 14.09
CA SER A 27 11.31 -22.26 13.66
C SER A 27 12.46 -22.86 12.87
N GLY A 28 13.18 -23.78 13.51
CA GLY A 28 14.37 -24.46 13.05
C GLY A 28 14.34 -24.86 11.57
N LYS A 29 15.28 -24.35 10.81
CA LYS A 29 15.72 -24.95 9.55
C LYS A 29 16.43 -26.26 9.87
N ASN A 30 15.73 -27.37 9.69
CA ASN A 30 16.37 -28.67 9.55
C ASN A 30 17.19 -28.64 8.26
N GLY A 31 18.51 -28.81 8.42
CA GLY A 31 19.41 -28.94 7.28
C GLY A 31 19.13 -30.21 6.51
N GLU A 32 18.59 -30.08 5.31
CA GLU A 32 18.66 -31.09 4.25
C GLU A 32 19.64 -30.61 3.19
N GLU A 33 20.57 -31.47 2.81
CA GLU A 33 21.60 -31.19 1.80
C GLU A 33 20.96 -30.83 0.46
N ALA A 34 21.22 -29.60 -0.01
CA ALA A 34 20.72 -29.07 -1.25
C ALA A 34 21.36 -29.72 -2.46
N THR A 35 20.62 -30.51 -3.18
CA THR A 35 20.93 -30.91 -4.55
C THR A 35 20.26 -29.93 -5.53
N GLY A 36 21.04 -29.09 -6.18
CA GLY A 36 20.75 -28.51 -7.51
C GLY A 36 19.61 -27.50 -7.70
N ASP A 37 18.70 -27.28 -6.75
CA ASP A 37 17.54 -26.38 -6.86
C ASP A 37 17.39 -25.47 -5.61
N ALA A 38 18.50 -25.17 -4.96
CA ALA A 38 18.53 -24.39 -3.73
C ALA A 38 18.16 -22.93 -4.04
N GLY A 39 16.97 -22.52 -3.59
CA GLY A 39 16.51 -21.13 -3.61
C GLY A 39 15.32 -20.83 -4.51
N ARG A 40 14.82 -21.76 -5.32
CA ARG A 40 13.63 -21.52 -6.14
C ARG A 40 12.35 -21.69 -5.31
N PRO A 41 11.44 -20.67 -5.27
CA PRO A 41 10.13 -20.82 -4.66
C PRO A 41 9.30 -21.92 -5.35
N GLU A 42 8.58 -22.74 -4.58
CA GLU A 42 7.77 -23.84 -5.11
C GLU A 42 6.73 -23.37 -6.15
N ALA A 43 6.21 -22.18 -5.99
CA ALA A 43 5.22 -21.58 -6.90
C ALA A 43 5.80 -21.12 -8.24
N VAL A 44 7.12 -21.10 -8.41
CA VAL A 44 7.82 -20.62 -9.62
C VAL A 44 8.30 -21.79 -10.44
N SER A 45 7.99 -21.82 -11.75
CA SER A 45 8.50 -22.86 -12.65
C SER A 45 10.03 -22.73 -12.81
N GLN A 46 10.69 -23.81 -13.21
CA GLN A 46 12.13 -23.78 -13.48
C GLN A 46 12.49 -22.78 -14.60
N GLU A 47 11.67 -22.72 -15.64
CA GLU A 47 11.86 -21.81 -16.78
C GLU A 47 11.76 -20.34 -16.33
N ASP A 48 10.73 -20.01 -15.54
CA ASP A 48 10.53 -18.66 -15.01
C ASP A 48 11.66 -18.28 -14.05
N TRP A 49 12.09 -19.21 -13.19
CA TRP A 49 13.20 -18.97 -12.27
C TRP A 49 14.50 -18.66 -13.01
N GLU A 50 14.83 -19.44 -14.05
CA GLU A 50 15.99 -19.17 -14.91
C GLU A 50 15.87 -17.84 -15.68
N ALA A 51 14.65 -17.42 -16.02
CA ALA A 51 14.39 -16.11 -16.62
C ALA A 51 14.61 -15.00 -15.60
N MET A 52 14.04 -15.12 -14.40
CA MET A 52 14.20 -14.15 -13.30
C MET A 52 15.67 -13.93 -12.93
N GLN A 53 16.47 -14.98 -12.87
CA GLN A 53 17.91 -14.90 -12.57
C GLN A 53 18.71 -14.09 -13.61
N LYS A 54 18.18 -13.88 -14.80
CA LYS A 54 18.82 -13.08 -15.88
C LYS A 54 18.40 -11.60 -15.82
N GLU A 55 17.37 -11.28 -15.02
CA GLU A 55 16.94 -9.89 -14.89
C GLU A 55 17.98 -9.04 -14.15
N PRO A 56 18.24 -7.81 -14.59
CA PRO A 56 19.22 -6.92 -13.96
C PRO A 56 18.93 -6.62 -12.48
N ALA A 57 17.67 -6.74 -12.07
CA ALA A 57 17.23 -6.50 -10.71
C ALA A 57 17.48 -7.68 -9.75
N PHE A 58 17.69 -8.90 -10.30
CA PHE A 58 17.86 -10.10 -9.49
C PHE A 58 19.11 -10.01 -8.59
N GLY A 59 18.94 -10.23 -7.29
CA GLY A 59 20.02 -10.17 -6.31
C GLY A 59 20.51 -8.76 -5.97
N THR A 60 19.86 -7.71 -6.51
CA THR A 60 20.20 -6.32 -6.18
C THR A 60 19.27 -5.76 -5.11
N THR A 61 19.71 -4.71 -4.42
CA THR A 61 18.84 -3.99 -3.47
C THR A 61 17.91 -3.05 -4.24
N LEU A 62 16.62 -3.20 -4.00
CA LEU A 62 15.56 -2.42 -4.62
C LEU A 62 14.77 -1.67 -3.55
N ASN A 63 14.67 -0.37 -3.70
CA ASN A 63 13.92 0.46 -2.76
C ASN A 63 12.43 0.52 -3.13
N TYR A 64 11.56 0.44 -2.10
CA TYR A 64 10.14 0.65 -2.24
C TYR A 64 9.61 1.66 -1.22
N LEU A 65 8.49 2.29 -1.52
CA LEU A 65 7.85 3.20 -0.59
C LEU A 65 6.86 2.47 0.32
N PHE A 66 7.05 2.63 1.62
CA PHE A 66 6.06 2.28 2.63
C PHE A 66 5.71 3.53 3.44
N ASN A 67 4.46 3.95 3.37
CA ASN A 67 3.94 5.16 4.04
C ASN A 67 3.06 4.84 5.26
N GLY A 68 3.12 3.60 5.76
CA GLY A 68 2.30 3.11 6.86
C GLY A 68 0.88 2.72 6.42
N GLY A 69 0.11 2.24 7.37
CA GLY A 69 -1.27 1.83 7.16
C GLY A 69 -1.47 0.33 6.89
N ALA A 70 -2.52 -0.22 7.48
CA ALA A 70 -2.83 -1.64 7.38
C ALA A 70 -3.11 -2.10 5.93
N CYS A 71 -3.69 -1.23 5.10
CA CYS A 71 -4.02 -1.55 3.72
C CYS A 71 -2.80 -1.86 2.85
N VAL A 72 -1.66 -1.27 3.14
CA VAL A 72 -0.41 -1.43 2.38
C VAL A 72 0.61 -2.32 3.10
N SER A 73 0.23 -2.88 4.25
CA SER A 73 1.13 -3.67 5.09
C SER A 73 1.64 -4.95 4.40
N ALA A 74 0.92 -5.48 3.42
CA ALA A 74 1.35 -6.69 2.71
C ALA A 74 2.74 -6.54 2.06
N VAL A 75 3.06 -5.35 1.54
CA VAL A 75 4.37 -5.06 0.93
C VAL A 75 5.49 -5.08 1.96
N TYR A 76 5.24 -4.47 3.13
CA TYR A 76 6.19 -4.47 4.25
C TYR A 76 6.32 -5.86 4.89
N LEU A 77 5.21 -6.58 5.06
CA LEU A 77 5.23 -7.94 5.60
C LEU A 77 5.99 -8.90 4.68
N ALA A 78 5.94 -8.70 3.38
CA ALA A 78 6.72 -9.51 2.44
C ALA A 78 8.23 -9.36 2.67
N GLU A 79 8.72 -8.15 2.97
CA GLU A 79 10.10 -7.93 3.40
C GLU A 79 10.36 -8.58 4.76
N ALA A 80 9.56 -8.24 5.77
CA ALA A 80 9.76 -8.70 7.15
C ALA A 80 9.72 -10.23 7.29
N LEU A 81 9.02 -10.93 6.40
CA LEU A 81 8.90 -12.40 6.36
C LEU A 81 9.88 -13.06 5.39
N GLY A 82 10.74 -12.29 4.70
CA GLY A 82 11.75 -12.80 3.78
C GLY A 82 11.22 -13.24 2.41
N TYR A 83 9.97 -12.95 2.07
CA TYR A 83 9.40 -13.36 0.78
C TYR A 83 10.10 -12.72 -0.42
N TYR A 84 10.58 -11.49 -0.32
CA TYR A 84 11.34 -10.87 -1.41
C TYR A 84 12.67 -11.58 -1.64
N GLU A 85 13.36 -11.95 -0.56
CA GLU A 85 14.62 -12.68 -0.63
C GLU A 85 14.44 -14.07 -1.26
N ASP A 86 13.33 -14.77 -0.96
CA ASP A 86 12.98 -16.05 -1.57
C ASP A 86 12.85 -15.93 -3.12
N TYR A 87 12.51 -14.75 -3.63
CA TYR A 87 12.41 -14.45 -5.06
C TYR A 87 13.65 -13.74 -5.62
N GLY A 88 14.75 -13.71 -4.87
CA GLY A 88 15.99 -13.09 -5.31
C GLY A 88 15.99 -11.56 -5.32
N ILE A 89 15.13 -10.93 -4.53
CA ILE A 89 14.99 -9.48 -4.41
C ILE A 89 15.40 -9.06 -2.98
N ASN A 90 16.40 -8.19 -2.88
CA ASN A 90 16.70 -7.53 -1.61
C ASN A 90 15.87 -6.24 -1.55
N ALA A 91 14.70 -6.30 -0.93
CA ALA A 91 13.82 -5.14 -0.80
C ALA A 91 14.19 -4.32 0.44
N GLU A 92 14.21 -3.00 0.30
CA GLU A 92 14.38 -2.06 1.41
C GLU A 92 13.32 -0.97 1.31
N TYR A 93 12.57 -0.74 2.38
CA TYR A 93 11.61 0.36 2.36
C TYR A 93 12.28 1.71 2.59
N ILE A 94 11.71 2.73 1.96
CA ILE A 94 12.04 4.13 2.23
C ILE A 94 10.79 4.87 2.69
N GLU A 95 10.97 5.85 3.54
CA GLU A 95 9.88 6.75 3.94
C GLU A 95 9.64 7.82 2.88
N GLY A 96 8.38 8.20 2.70
CA GLY A 96 7.99 9.26 1.77
C GLY A 96 6.51 9.58 1.86
N GLU A 97 6.15 10.77 1.41
CA GLU A 97 4.79 11.28 1.53
C GLU A 97 3.85 10.79 0.42
N SER A 98 4.39 10.49 -0.76
CA SER A 98 3.59 10.20 -1.94
C SER A 98 4.25 9.17 -2.85
N VAL A 99 3.53 8.08 -3.13
CA VAL A 99 3.91 7.06 -4.12
C VAL A 99 4.10 7.71 -5.51
N VAL A 100 3.18 8.57 -5.91
CA VAL A 100 3.21 9.26 -7.21
C VAL A 100 4.52 10.03 -7.40
N ILE A 101 4.94 10.79 -6.38
CA ILE A 101 6.18 11.57 -6.43
C ILE A 101 7.40 10.64 -6.35
N THR A 102 7.40 9.71 -5.43
CA THR A 102 8.59 8.92 -5.11
C THR A 102 8.91 7.92 -6.21
N VAL A 103 7.91 7.22 -6.75
CA VAL A 103 8.05 6.30 -7.89
C VAL A 103 8.24 7.08 -9.18
N GLY A 104 7.38 8.07 -9.45
CA GLY A 104 7.42 8.85 -10.70
C GLY A 104 8.71 9.67 -10.90
N THR A 105 9.47 9.92 -9.83
CA THR A 105 10.81 10.55 -9.91
C THR A 105 11.96 9.53 -9.87
N GLY A 106 11.66 8.23 -9.82
CA GLY A 106 12.67 7.18 -9.77
C GLY A 106 13.42 7.05 -8.43
N LYS A 107 12.92 7.67 -7.35
CA LYS A 107 13.53 7.54 -6.01
C LYS A 107 13.34 6.15 -5.41
N CYS A 108 12.28 5.46 -5.77
CA CYS A 108 12.08 4.05 -5.48
C CYS A 108 11.45 3.35 -6.68
N LEU A 109 11.54 2.03 -6.70
CA LEU A 109 11.09 1.23 -7.84
C LEU A 109 9.58 1.00 -7.80
N TRP A 110 9.01 0.74 -6.62
CA TRP A 110 7.58 0.52 -6.46
C TRP A 110 7.04 1.10 -5.14
N GLY A 111 5.73 1.17 -5.06
CA GLY A 111 4.98 1.56 -3.87
C GLY A 111 3.53 1.16 -4.03
N THR A 112 2.77 1.26 -2.96
CA THR A 112 1.35 0.90 -2.93
C THR A 112 0.53 2.09 -2.48
N ASP A 113 -0.49 2.44 -3.23
CA ASP A 113 -1.42 3.52 -2.89
C ASP A 113 -2.79 3.25 -3.55
N HIS A 114 -3.78 4.07 -3.24
CA HIS A 114 -5.09 4.01 -3.86
C HIS A 114 -5.01 4.33 -5.34
N ILE A 115 -5.56 3.46 -6.18
CA ILE A 115 -5.60 3.68 -7.63
C ILE A 115 -6.26 5.02 -7.99
N ALA A 116 -7.27 5.46 -7.21
CA ALA A 116 -7.94 6.73 -7.40
C ALA A 116 -7.04 7.97 -7.19
N THR A 117 -5.96 7.84 -6.44
CA THR A 117 -4.92 8.88 -6.29
C THR A 117 -3.95 8.88 -7.46
N MET A 118 -3.67 7.71 -8.03
CA MET A 118 -2.61 7.51 -9.03
C MET A 118 -3.08 7.72 -10.49
N LEU A 119 -4.36 7.47 -10.80
CA LEU A 119 -4.86 7.51 -12.17
C LEU A 119 -4.66 8.86 -12.87
N VAL A 120 -5.01 9.96 -12.21
CA VAL A 120 -4.90 11.31 -12.78
C VAL A 120 -3.43 11.69 -13.05
N PRO A 121 -2.49 11.55 -12.10
CA PRO A 121 -1.07 11.74 -12.37
C PRO A 121 -0.54 10.92 -13.55
N VAL A 122 -0.87 9.63 -13.63
CA VAL A 122 -0.43 8.76 -14.74
C VAL A 122 -1.00 9.24 -16.08
N THR A 123 -2.27 9.61 -16.15
CA THR A 123 -2.87 10.16 -17.37
C THR A 123 -2.26 11.52 -17.76
N ASN A 124 -1.67 12.23 -16.82
CA ASN A 124 -0.95 13.48 -17.04
C ASN A 124 0.56 13.28 -17.33
N GLY A 125 0.99 12.03 -17.50
CA GLY A 125 2.34 11.70 -17.98
C GLY A 125 3.36 11.37 -16.88
N VAL A 126 2.92 11.09 -15.65
CA VAL A 126 3.82 10.53 -14.64
C VAL A 126 4.16 9.09 -15.05
N ASP A 127 5.46 8.81 -15.13
CA ASP A 127 5.98 7.51 -15.56
C ASP A 127 5.84 6.46 -14.44
N MET A 128 4.72 5.75 -14.47
CA MET A 128 4.39 4.67 -13.55
C MET A 128 3.58 3.59 -14.26
N THR A 129 3.80 2.34 -13.86
CA THR A 129 3.05 1.18 -14.36
C THR A 129 2.35 0.47 -13.21
N PHE A 130 1.06 0.18 -13.36
CA PHE A 130 0.32 -0.67 -12.41
C PHE A 130 0.63 -2.14 -12.69
N VAL A 131 1.19 -2.85 -11.73
CA VAL A 131 1.62 -4.24 -11.89
C VAL A 131 0.73 -5.24 -11.17
N ALA A 132 0.10 -4.86 -10.06
CA ALA A 132 -0.78 -5.73 -9.27
C ALA A 132 -1.74 -4.93 -8.41
N GLY A 133 -2.86 -5.55 -8.02
CA GLY A 133 -3.74 -5.06 -6.96
C GLY A 133 -3.34 -5.66 -5.62
N ALA A 134 -3.25 -4.84 -4.57
CA ALA A 134 -2.93 -5.31 -3.22
C ALA A 134 -4.18 -5.81 -2.48
N HIS A 135 -5.30 -5.07 -2.57
CA HIS A 135 -6.60 -5.43 -1.99
C HIS A 135 -7.72 -4.58 -2.59
N MET A 136 -8.96 -4.89 -2.23
CA MET A 136 -10.16 -4.13 -2.58
C MET A 136 -10.85 -3.62 -1.31
N ASP A 137 -11.82 -2.69 -1.48
CA ASP A 137 -12.74 -2.23 -0.41
C ASP A 137 -12.03 -1.52 0.76
N CYS A 138 -11.34 -0.41 0.48
CA CYS A 138 -10.58 0.32 1.47
C CYS A 138 -11.31 1.54 2.08
N LYS A 139 -12.24 2.16 1.37
CA LYS A 139 -12.87 3.42 1.76
C LYS A 139 -14.39 3.27 1.91
N SER A 140 -14.95 3.97 2.90
CA SER A 140 -16.38 4.01 3.16
C SER A 140 -16.80 5.39 3.66
N ILE A 141 -18.05 5.77 3.43
CA ILE A 141 -18.65 6.95 4.05
C ILE A 141 -19.24 6.52 5.39
N TYR A 142 -18.86 7.23 6.43
CA TYR A 142 -19.34 6.99 7.79
C TYR A 142 -20.25 8.14 8.24
N VAL A 143 -21.33 7.79 8.91
CA VAL A 143 -22.23 8.74 9.59
C VAL A 143 -22.42 8.32 11.04
N PHE A 144 -22.80 9.26 11.90
CA PHE A 144 -23.13 8.93 13.27
C PHE A 144 -24.35 8.00 13.33
N ASN A 145 -24.35 7.08 14.30
CA ASN A 145 -25.42 6.08 14.44
C ASN A 145 -26.82 6.66 14.62
N ASP A 146 -26.91 7.82 15.25
CA ASP A 146 -28.13 8.60 15.47
C ASP A 146 -28.44 9.59 14.33
N SER A 147 -27.63 9.61 13.28
CA SER A 147 -27.87 10.44 12.09
C SER A 147 -29.14 10.03 11.36
N GLU A 148 -29.82 11.02 10.78
CA GLU A 148 -30.94 10.80 9.86
C GLU A 148 -30.50 10.32 8.49
N ILE A 149 -29.20 10.40 8.15
CA ILE A 149 -28.63 9.93 6.89
C ILE A 149 -28.59 8.39 6.91
N LYS A 150 -29.33 7.76 5.99
CA LYS A 150 -29.41 6.29 5.85
C LYS A 150 -29.12 5.81 4.43
N THR A 151 -29.21 6.71 3.45
CA THR A 151 -29.00 6.43 2.03
C THR A 151 -28.09 7.49 1.40
N ALA A 152 -27.60 7.26 0.19
CA ALA A 152 -26.84 8.25 -0.56
C ALA A 152 -27.67 9.51 -0.86
N GLU A 153 -28.98 9.36 -1.10
CA GLU A 153 -29.89 10.48 -1.35
C GLU A 153 -29.95 11.46 -0.18
N ASP A 154 -29.82 10.99 1.05
CA ASP A 154 -29.83 11.82 2.25
C ASP A 154 -28.57 12.70 2.38
N LEU A 155 -27.55 12.44 1.54
CA LEU A 155 -26.34 13.26 1.48
C LEU A 155 -26.50 14.55 0.69
N LYS A 156 -27.59 14.71 -0.08
CA LYS A 156 -27.88 15.94 -0.81
C LYS A 156 -27.96 17.14 0.11
N GLY A 157 -27.24 18.20 -0.24
CA GLY A 157 -27.13 19.42 0.57
C GLY A 157 -26.33 19.27 1.86
N LYS A 158 -25.60 18.17 2.04
CA LYS A 158 -24.72 17.96 3.19
C LYS A 158 -23.27 18.27 2.83
N THR A 159 -22.47 18.51 3.86
CA THR A 159 -21.02 18.64 3.74
C THR A 159 -20.35 17.32 4.15
N ILE A 160 -19.54 16.76 3.26
CA ILE A 160 -18.78 15.55 3.52
C ILE A 160 -17.32 15.93 3.83
N ALA A 161 -16.84 15.50 5.00
CA ALA A 161 -15.44 15.69 5.37
C ALA A 161 -14.56 14.66 4.65
N ILE A 162 -13.44 15.12 4.09
CA ILE A 162 -12.42 14.29 3.45
C ILE A 162 -11.08 14.51 4.15
N HIS A 163 -10.28 13.45 4.28
CA HIS A 163 -8.97 13.50 4.92
C HIS A 163 -7.87 13.97 3.96
N ASP A 164 -7.84 13.39 2.74
CA ASP A 164 -6.71 13.51 1.82
C ASP A 164 -6.75 14.80 0.96
N GLY A 165 -7.77 15.62 1.08
CA GLY A 165 -7.96 16.85 0.30
C GLY A 165 -8.49 16.61 -1.12
N ILE A 166 -8.65 17.72 -1.86
CA ILE A 166 -9.23 17.72 -3.20
C ILE A 166 -8.29 17.07 -4.21
N GLY A 167 -8.84 16.24 -5.08
CA GLY A 167 -8.10 15.53 -6.13
C GLY A 167 -7.56 14.16 -5.70
N ASN A 168 -7.61 13.84 -4.41
CA ASN A 168 -7.15 12.58 -3.86
C ASN A 168 -8.24 11.50 -3.77
N SER A 169 -7.89 10.35 -3.20
CA SER A 169 -8.73 9.15 -3.20
C SER A 169 -10.08 9.36 -2.50
N ASP A 170 -10.13 10.10 -1.41
CA ASP A 170 -11.38 10.34 -0.68
C ASP A 170 -12.41 11.05 -1.56
N GLN A 171 -12.03 12.17 -2.18
CA GLN A 171 -12.92 12.89 -3.08
C GLN A 171 -13.33 12.05 -4.29
N ASN A 172 -12.36 11.43 -4.94
CA ASN A 172 -12.61 10.67 -6.18
C ASN A 172 -13.56 9.49 -5.94
N ILE A 173 -13.44 8.80 -4.80
CA ILE A 173 -14.31 7.67 -4.44
C ILE A 173 -15.70 8.16 -4.07
N ILE A 174 -15.82 9.24 -3.27
CA ILE A 174 -17.11 9.84 -2.93
C ILE A 174 -17.83 10.30 -4.20
N TYR A 175 -17.12 11.00 -5.09
CA TYR A 175 -17.69 11.45 -6.37
C TYR A 175 -18.20 10.29 -7.19
N ARG A 176 -17.42 9.22 -7.29
CA ARG A 176 -17.81 8.01 -8.01
C ARG A 176 -19.04 7.32 -7.40
N MET A 177 -19.13 7.28 -6.06
CA MET A 177 -20.29 6.71 -5.37
C MET A 177 -21.56 7.52 -5.62
N LEU A 178 -21.49 8.84 -5.46
CA LEU A 178 -22.63 9.74 -5.67
C LEU A 178 -23.10 9.75 -7.12
N ASP A 179 -22.16 9.84 -8.06
CA ASP A 179 -22.45 9.75 -9.51
C ASP A 179 -23.13 8.43 -9.88
N GLY A 180 -22.71 7.31 -9.26
CA GLY A 180 -23.34 5.99 -9.42
C GLY A 180 -24.80 5.93 -8.94
N GLU A 181 -25.18 6.78 -8.00
CA GLU A 181 -26.55 6.94 -7.49
C GLU A 181 -27.30 8.08 -8.20
N GLY A 182 -26.70 8.68 -9.22
CA GLY A 182 -27.30 9.78 -9.99
C GLY A 182 -27.31 11.12 -9.25
N ILE A 183 -26.43 11.31 -8.28
CA ILE A 183 -26.27 12.55 -7.51
C ILE A 183 -25.04 13.27 -8.03
N ASP A 184 -25.20 14.52 -8.47
CA ASP A 184 -24.07 15.35 -8.91
C ASP A 184 -23.23 15.82 -7.71
N PRO A 185 -22.02 15.26 -7.51
CA PRO A 185 -21.20 15.58 -6.35
C PRO A 185 -20.65 17.02 -6.36
N THR A 186 -20.77 17.73 -7.47
CA THR A 186 -20.24 19.10 -7.59
C THR A 186 -21.28 20.17 -7.30
N SER A 187 -22.55 19.84 -7.34
CA SER A 187 -23.66 20.79 -7.18
C SER A 187 -24.71 20.39 -6.16
N GLU A 188 -24.79 19.10 -5.78
CA GLU A 188 -25.82 18.59 -4.89
C GLU A 188 -25.28 18.20 -3.49
N VAL A 189 -23.94 18.21 -3.27
CA VAL A 189 -23.29 17.83 -1.99
C VAL A 189 -22.26 18.87 -1.57
#